data_d0c517ec9e4d04f5ad1b62cd18cca05e
#
_entry.id   d0c517ec9e4d04f5ad1b62cd18cca05e
#
_cell.length_a   1.000
_cell.length_b   1.000
_cell.length_c   1.000
_cell.angle_alpha   90.00
_cell.angle_beta   90.00
_cell.angle_gamma   90.00
#
_symmetry.space_group_name_H-M   'P 1'
#
loop_
_entity.id
_entity.type
_entity.pdbx_description
1 polymer ?
#
loop_
_entity_poly.entity_id
_entity_poly.type
_entity_poly.pdbx_seq_one_letter_code
_entity_poly.pdbx_strand_id
1 'polypeptide(L)'
;MANENAIVLGANTVKRWFASRNLDPTLLEYLYFGMTIAQNRMFYSHTWAGAILMDGRKNLPGLFVHQACTTSATCIHLAAVNIEEGTFDTAFALMTDRCSNGPHLIWPNPLGPGGEVISENWNMDNFNDDPWGGMKMIQTAEAVAREAGITREECDAVALRRYEQYLDALANDRAFQKRYMFPAEVRISKKKVLIIEEDEGITPSTKEGLAALKPVEPDGILTYGAQTHPADGNCGFIITTREKAKELSADPAKDIKIVSYGFSRVGKARMAAAPVPAAEMALKNAGLNVKDMKAIKTHNPFAVNDINMAKKMNFDVMWMNNYGSSMIYGHPQGPTAGRIIAELIEELVLLGGGYGMFAGCAAGDTGASLIVKVG
;
A
#
# COMPACT_ATOMS: atom_id res chain seq x y z
N MET A 1 14.00 4.11 8.62
CA MET A 1 13.29 4.30 9.94
C MET A 1 13.74 3.31 11.04
N ALA A 2 14.88 2.67 10.91
CA ALA A 2 15.27 1.51 11.73
C ALA A 2 15.20 1.68 13.27
N ASN A 3 15.41 2.88 13.80
CA ASN A 3 15.39 3.14 15.26
C ASN A 3 14.08 3.78 15.77
N GLU A 4 13.15 4.06 14.88
CA GLU A 4 11.88 4.68 15.25
C GLU A 4 10.79 3.63 15.46
N ASN A 5 9.90 3.87 16.41
CA ASN A 5 8.65 3.13 16.47
C ASN A 5 7.71 3.66 15.40
N ALA A 6 7.23 2.81 14.52
CA ALA A 6 6.41 3.21 13.38
C ALA A 6 5.10 3.93 13.80
N ILE A 7 4.51 3.54 14.94
CA ILE A 7 3.29 4.17 15.47
C ILE A 7 3.57 5.65 15.84
N VAL A 8 4.66 5.87 16.56
CA VAL A 8 5.05 7.21 17.03
C VAL A 8 5.43 8.09 15.84
N LEU A 9 6.22 7.56 14.90
CA LEU A 9 6.64 8.29 13.71
C LEU A 9 5.44 8.67 12.84
N GLY A 10 4.54 7.72 12.56
CA GLY A 10 3.34 7.97 11.77
C GLY A 10 2.45 9.04 12.39
N ALA A 11 2.11 8.91 13.69
CA ALA A 11 1.27 9.88 14.39
C ALA A 11 1.89 11.29 14.45
N ASN A 12 3.21 11.40 14.69
CA ASN A 12 3.91 12.67 14.68
C ASN A 12 3.99 13.30 13.28
N THR A 13 4.16 12.50 12.23
CA THR A 13 4.13 12.98 10.85
C THR A 13 2.76 13.57 10.52
N VAL A 14 1.67 12.90 10.93
CA VAL A 14 0.30 13.41 10.77
C VAL A 14 0.10 14.72 11.54
N LYS A 15 0.54 14.82 12.81
CA LYS A 15 0.47 16.09 13.56
C LYS A 15 1.13 17.24 12.80
N ARG A 16 2.33 17.02 12.28
CA ARG A 16 3.05 18.03 11.50
C ARG A 16 2.34 18.38 10.21
N TRP A 17 1.76 17.38 9.53
CA TRP A 17 0.97 17.62 8.33
C TRP A 17 -0.26 18.48 8.62
N PHE A 18 -1.05 18.17 9.67
CA PHE A 18 -2.18 18.99 10.10
C PHE A 18 -1.77 20.44 10.40
N ALA A 19 -0.67 20.62 11.15
CA ALA A 19 -0.13 21.94 11.46
C ALA A 19 0.29 22.71 10.19
N SER A 20 0.90 22.04 9.21
CA SER A 20 1.33 22.66 7.95
C SER A 20 0.15 23.13 7.07
N ARG A 21 -1.04 22.59 7.30
CA ARG A 21 -2.27 22.92 6.60
C ARG A 21 -3.19 23.85 7.39
N ASN A 22 -2.76 24.30 8.57
CA ASN A 22 -3.62 25.05 9.51
C ASN A 22 -4.93 24.34 9.86
N LEU A 23 -4.89 23.01 9.89
CA LEU A 23 -6.03 22.18 10.29
C LEU A 23 -5.86 21.75 11.74
N ASP A 24 -6.96 21.76 12.51
CA ASP A 24 -6.97 21.21 13.87
C ASP A 24 -7.33 19.73 13.83
N PRO A 25 -6.48 18.81 14.30
CA PRO A 25 -6.82 17.39 14.31
C PRO A 25 -8.02 17.04 15.20
N THR A 26 -8.49 17.94 16.08
CA THR A 26 -9.71 17.71 16.87
C THR A 26 -10.99 17.63 16.05
N LEU A 27 -10.93 18.00 14.76
CA LEU A 27 -12.03 17.76 13.81
C LEU A 27 -12.29 16.26 13.58
N LEU A 28 -11.31 15.39 13.83
CA LEU A 28 -11.43 13.95 13.62
C LEU A 28 -12.30 13.31 14.70
N GLU A 29 -13.17 12.41 14.32
CA GLU A 29 -14.10 11.72 15.21
C GLU A 29 -13.75 10.24 15.38
N TYR A 30 -13.04 9.65 14.40
CA TYR A 30 -12.63 8.26 14.45
C TYR A 30 -11.26 8.02 13.76
N LEU A 31 -10.48 7.06 14.25
CA LEU A 31 -9.19 6.67 13.69
C LEU A 31 -9.22 5.22 13.21
N TYR A 32 -9.06 5.00 11.92
CA TYR A 32 -8.71 3.69 11.36
C TYR A 32 -7.20 3.59 11.27
N PHE A 33 -6.63 2.74 12.11
CA PHE A 33 -5.19 2.59 12.20
C PHE A 33 -4.77 1.26 11.57
N GLY A 34 -3.96 1.31 10.52
CA GLY A 34 -3.49 0.14 9.78
C GLY A 34 -2.00 -0.15 9.99
N MET A 35 -1.68 -1.39 10.31
CA MET A 35 -0.30 -1.85 10.47
C MET A 35 -0.24 -3.36 10.26
N THR A 36 0.87 -3.84 9.72
CA THR A 36 1.08 -5.27 9.48
C THR A 36 2.37 -5.80 10.10
N ILE A 37 3.35 -4.93 10.30
CA ILE A 37 4.63 -5.30 10.91
C ILE A 37 4.58 -5.01 12.41
N ALA A 38 4.71 -6.05 13.22
CA ALA A 38 4.65 -5.92 14.67
C ALA A 38 5.68 -4.90 15.20
N GLN A 39 5.26 -4.07 16.14
CA GLN A 39 6.06 -3.06 16.80
C GLN A 39 6.03 -3.25 18.32
N ASN A 40 7.06 -2.79 18.99
CA ASN A 40 7.03 -2.75 20.44
C ASN A 40 5.84 -1.92 20.94
N ARG A 41 5.07 -2.44 21.88
CA ARG A 41 3.86 -1.83 22.46
C ARG A 41 2.67 -1.68 21.50
N MET A 42 2.64 -2.44 20.40
CA MET A 42 1.54 -2.38 19.43
C MET A 42 0.18 -2.80 19.99
N PHE A 43 0.13 -3.41 21.18
CA PHE A 43 -1.13 -3.77 21.82
C PHE A 43 -2.10 -2.58 21.97
N TYR A 44 -1.55 -1.37 22.11
CA TYR A 44 -2.31 -0.10 22.20
C TYR A 44 -2.26 0.73 20.93
N SER A 45 -1.88 0.17 19.78
CA SER A 45 -1.49 0.87 18.56
C SER A 45 -2.38 2.06 18.18
N HIS A 46 -3.67 1.82 17.93
CA HIS A 46 -4.61 2.85 17.49
C HIS A 46 -4.92 3.88 18.57
N THR A 47 -5.10 3.45 19.82
CA THR A 47 -5.35 4.37 20.95
C THR A 47 -4.12 5.22 21.25
N TRP A 48 -2.93 4.62 21.16
CA TRP A 48 -1.67 5.34 21.35
C TRP A 48 -1.43 6.36 20.22
N ALA A 49 -1.62 5.97 18.96
CA ALA A 49 -1.54 6.87 17.81
C ALA A 49 -2.54 8.03 17.94
N GLY A 50 -3.79 7.73 18.33
CA GLY A 50 -4.83 8.74 18.58
C GLY A 50 -4.45 9.70 19.72
N ALA A 51 -3.91 9.20 20.81
CA ALA A 51 -3.45 10.04 21.93
C ALA A 51 -2.30 10.99 21.50
N ILE A 52 -1.33 10.50 20.72
CA ILE A 52 -0.25 11.34 20.17
C ILE A 52 -0.82 12.41 19.23
N LEU A 53 -1.72 12.02 18.33
CA LEU A 53 -2.32 12.92 17.36
C LEU A 53 -3.14 14.04 18.04
N MET A 54 -3.91 13.69 19.05
CA MET A 54 -4.77 14.64 19.77
C MET A 54 -4.05 15.48 20.81
N ASP A 55 -2.87 15.07 21.26
CA ASP A 55 -2.08 15.77 22.28
C ASP A 55 -2.87 16.04 23.58
N GLY A 56 -3.71 15.10 23.97
CA GLY A 56 -4.59 15.19 25.15
C GLY A 56 -5.79 16.12 25.02
N ARG A 57 -5.99 16.78 23.89
CA ARG A 57 -7.09 17.75 23.69
C ARG A 57 -8.45 17.10 23.44
N LYS A 58 -8.47 15.87 22.92
CA LYS A 58 -9.69 15.11 22.63
C LYS A 58 -9.40 13.61 22.76
N ASN A 59 -10.38 12.85 23.21
CA ASN A 59 -10.34 11.39 23.16
C ASN A 59 -10.79 10.94 21.77
N LEU A 60 -9.86 10.40 20.98
CA LEU A 60 -10.15 9.90 19.65
C LEU A 60 -10.30 8.36 19.69
N PRO A 61 -11.52 7.84 19.52
CA PRO A 61 -11.73 6.40 19.40
C PRO A 61 -11.18 5.89 18.07
N GLY A 62 -10.94 4.60 17.97
CA GLY A 62 -10.42 4.02 16.74
C GLY A 62 -10.44 2.51 16.70
N LEU A 63 -10.05 1.97 15.56
CA LEU A 63 -9.97 0.55 15.28
C LEU A 63 -8.61 0.23 14.65
N PHE A 64 -8.01 -0.88 15.09
CA PHE A 64 -6.84 -1.47 14.43
C PHE A 64 -7.28 -2.39 13.29
N VAL A 65 -6.70 -2.18 12.10
CA VAL A 65 -7.00 -2.95 10.89
C VAL A 65 -5.73 -3.62 10.40
N HIS A 66 -5.83 -4.91 10.09
CA HIS A 66 -4.77 -5.69 9.50
C HIS A 66 -5.31 -6.52 8.33
N GLN A 67 -4.86 -6.22 7.11
CA GLN A 67 -5.15 -6.97 5.89
C GLN A 67 -3.92 -7.00 4.98
N ALA A 68 -2.75 -7.29 5.57
CA ALA A 68 -1.48 -7.34 4.85
C ALA A 68 -1.32 -6.14 3.87
N CYS A 69 -0.93 -6.38 2.63
CA CYS A 69 -0.61 -5.35 1.64
C CYS A 69 -1.79 -4.45 1.24
N THR A 70 -3.05 -4.85 1.50
CA THR A 70 -4.26 -4.07 1.17
C THR A 70 -4.89 -3.36 2.37
N THR A 71 -4.22 -3.34 3.52
CA THR A 71 -4.70 -2.71 4.75
C THR A 71 -5.21 -1.28 4.54
N SER A 72 -4.51 -0.46 3.75
CA SER A 72 -4.92 0.92 3.48
C SER A 72 -6.26 1.01 2.76
N ALA A 73 -6.47 0.19 1.73
CA ALA A 73 -7.72 0.19 0.98
C ALA A 73 -8.90 -0.19 1.88
N THR A 74 -8.69 -1.14 2.79
CA THR A 74 -9.69 -1.56 3.78
C THR A 74 -9.96 -0.48 4.82
N CYS A 75 -8.94 0.21 5.34
CA CYS A 75 -9.13 1.35 6.25
C CYS A 75 -9.99 2.45 5.60
N ILE A 76 -9.69 2.80 4.35
CA ILE A 76 -10.43 3.81 3.58
C ILE A 76 -11.88 3.36 3.38
N HIS A 77 -12.09 2.11 3.00
CA HIS A 77 -13.43 1.54 2.81
C HIS A 77 -14.25 1.55 4.10
N LEU A 78 -13.69 1.06 5.20
CA LEU A 78 -14.39 1.05 6.49
C LEU A 78 -14.77 2.46 6.98
N ALA A 79 -13.89 3.44 6.77
CA ALA A 79 -14.18 4.83 7.07
C ALA A 79 -15.35 5.36 6.21
N ALA A 80 -15.32 5.08 4.90
CA ALA A 80 -16.37 5.52 3.98
C ALA A 80 -17.73 4.94 4.34
N VAL A 81 -17.82 3.64 4.61
CA VAL A 81 -19.08 2.97 4.98
C VAL A 81 -19.67 3.56 6.25
N ASN A 82 -18.86 3.77 7.30
CA ASN A 82 -19.37 4.34 8.55
C ASN A 82 -19.81 5.80 8.42
N ILE A 83 -19.18 6.57 7.52
CA ILE A 83 -19.61 7.94 7.20
C ILE A 83 -20.92 7.92 6.42
N GLU A 84 -21.07 7.03 5.44
CA GLU A 84 -22.32 6.85 4.68
C GLU A 84 -23.50 6.42 5.58
N GLU A 85 -23.21 5.61 6.61
CA GLU A 85 -24.20 5.21 7.63
C GLU A 85 -24.50 6.31 8.68
N GLY A 86 -23.77 7.44 8.65
CA GLY A 86 -23.94 8.54 9.58
C GLY A 86 -23.44 8.25 11.00
N THR A 87 -22.50 7.30 11.16
CA THR A 87 -21.91 7.01 12.49
C THR A 87 -21.05 8.17 12.98
N PHE A 88 -20.35 8.84 12.08
CA PHE A 88 -19.55 10.06 12.27
C PHE A 88 -19.34 10.74 10.91
N ASP A 89 -18.94 12.02 10.95
CA ASP A 89 -18.75 12.82 9.73
C ASP A 89 -17.31 12.78 9.22
N THR A 90 -16.33 12.58 10.09
CA THR A 90 -14.90 12.70 9.72
C THR A 90 -14.04 11.67 10.41
N ALA A 91 -13.39 10.84 9.62
CA ALA A 91 -12.42 9.85 10.07
C ALA A 91 -11.03 10.12 9.48
N PHE A 92 -10.02 9.59 10.15
CA PHE A 92 -8.66 9.53 9.62
C PHE A 92 -8.24 8.07 9.46
N ALA A 93 -7.75 7.71 8.28
CA ALA A 93 -7.06 6.45 8.07
C ALA A 93 -5.55 6.71 8.12
N LEU A 94 -4.87 6.16 9.12
CA LEU A 94 -3.41 6.22 9.29
C LEU A 94 -2.84 4.83 9.16
N MET A 95 -1.97 4.62 8.19
CA MET A 95 -1.23 3.38 8.01
C MET A 95 0.26 3.64 8.18
N THR A 96 0.94 2.76 8.91
CA THR A 96 2.37 2.90 9.17
C THR A 96 3.01 1.53 9.38
N ASP A 97 4.11 1.27 8.69
CA ASP A 97 4.89 0.05 8.86
C ASP A 97 6.38 0.32 8.70
N ARG A 98 7.18 -0.51 9.37
CA ARG A 98 8.63 -0.50 9.30
C ARG A 98 9.13 -1.91 9.04
N CYS A 99 9.44 -2.19 7.76
CA CYS A 99 9.96 -3.48 7.32
C CYS A 99 11.46 -3.63 7.53
N SER A 100 12.21 -2.51 7.49
CA SER A 100 13.69 -2.50 7.59
C SER A 100 14.21 -3.10 8.89
N ASN A 101 13.40 -3.17 9.91
CA ASN A 101 13.74 -3.71 11.21
C ASN A 101 12.49 -4.37 11.83
N GLY A 102 11.97 -5.36 11.12
CA GLY A 102 10.89 -6.22 11.62
C GLY A 102 11.35 -7.00 12.88
N PRO A 103 10.44 -7.29 13.81
CA PRO A 103 10.80 -7.92 15.05
C PRO A 103 11.18 -9.38 14.86
N HIS A 104 12.05 -9.85 15.75
CA HIS A 104 12.16 -11.27 16.08
C HIS A 104 11.30 -11.54 17.30
N LEU A 105 10.39 -12.50 17.20
CA LEU A 105 9.52 -12.93 18.29
C LEU A 105 10.02 -14.26 18.86
N ILE A 106 9.80 -14.43 20.13
CA ILE A 106 10.10 -15.68 20.84
C ILE A 106 8.78 -16.23 21.38
N TRP A 107 8.40 -17.40 20.91
CA TRP A 107 7.20 -18.10 21.32
C TRP A 107 7.55 -19.25 22.28
N PRO A 108 6.73 -19.50 23.32
CA PRO A 108 6.89 -20.70 24.11
C PRO A 108 6.61 -21.94 23.26
N ASN A 109 7.41 -23.00 23.45
CA ASN A 109 7.16 -24.29 22.82
C ASN A 109 6.77 -25.32 23.90
N PRO A 110 5.48 -25.41 24.28
CA PRO A 110 5.04 -26.26 25.38
C PRO A 110 5.19 -27.76 25.07
N LEU A 111 5.37 -28.14 23.82
CA LEU A 111 5.58 -29.53 23.39
C LEU A 111 7.06 -29.84 23.12
N GLY A 112 7.92 -28.83 23.18
CA GLY A 112 9.36 -28.99 22.98
C GLY A 112 10.07 -29.44 24.24
N PRO A 113 11.22 -30.12 24.15
CA PRO A 113 11.99 -30.54 25.27
C PRO A 113 12.65 -29.37 26.00
N GLY A 114 12.73 -29.46 27.36
CA GLY A 114 13.64 -28.64 28.17
C GLY A 114 13.43 -27.11 28.16
N GLY A 115 12.22 -26.64 27.83
CA GLY A 115 11.94 -25.20 27.79
C GLY A 115 12.45 -24.52 26.50
N GLU A 116 12.63 -25.28 25.45
CA GLU A 116 12.92 -24.79 24.11
C GLU A 116 11.90 -23.71 23.67
N VAL A 117 12.36 -22.76 22.89
CA VAL A 117 11.52 -21.68 22.33
C VAL A 117 11.51 -21.73 20.81
N ILE A 118 10.44 -21.21 20.20
CA ILE A 118 10.35 -21.01 18.77
C ILE A 118 10.69 -19.54 18.48
N SER A 119 11.73 -19.31 17.69
CA SER A 119 12.09 -17.98 17.19
C SER A 119 11.42 -17.73 15.84
N GLU A 120 10.82 -16.56 15.67
CA GLU A 120 10.19 -16.13 14.44
C GLU A 120 10.78 -14.79 14.00
N ASN A 121 11.29 -14.72 12.77
CA ASN A 121 11.54 -13.47 12.07
C ASN A 121 10.23 -13.05 11.40
N TRP A 122 9.53 -12.06 11.98
CA TRP A 122 8.20 -11.65 11.55
C TRP A 122 8.05 -11.46 10.03
N ASN A 123 9.01 -10.82 9.39
CA ASN A 123 8.93 -10.57 7.96
C ASN A 123 9.35 -11.79 7.14
N MET A 124 10.54 -12.31 7.41
CA MET A 124 11.16 -13.27 6.51
C MET A 124 10.54 -14.65 6.59
N ASP A 125 10.14 -15.10 7.79
CA ASP A 125 9.51 -16.41 7.92
C ASP A 125 8.14 -16.41 7.25
N ASN A 126 7.34 -15.34 7.40
CA ASN A 126 6.03 -15.22 6.76
C ASN A 126 6.09 -15.02 5.23
N PHE A 127 7.19 -14.45 4.69
CA PHE A 127 7.38 -14.34 3.25
C PHE A 127 7.91 -15.65 2.63
N ASN A 128 8.63 -16.44 3.41
CA ASN A 128 9.22 -17.69 2.95
C ASN A 128 8.32 -18.91 3.14
N ASP A 129 7.31 -18.82 3.99
CA ASP A 129 6.38 -19.92 4.25
C ASP A 129 5.00 -19.39 4.63
N ASP A 130 4.13 -19.22 3.64
CA ASP A 130 2.72 -18.93 3.88
C ASP A 130 2.09 -20.12 4.63
N PRO A 131 1.57 -19.94 5.85
CA PRO A 131 1.08 -21.04 6.68
C PRO A 131 -0.12 -21.78 6.07
N TRP A 132 -0.84 -21.15 5.14
CA TRP A 132 -1.91 -21.78 4.37
C TRP A 132 -1.40 -22.32 3.04
N GLY A 133 -0.65 -21.51 2.31
CA GLY A 133 -0.07 -21.85 1.00
C GLY A 133 0.96 -22.95 1.07
N GLY A 134 1.79 -22.97 2.11
CA GLY A 134 2.95 -23.84 2.24
C GLY A 134 4.01 -23.52 1.18
N MET A 135 4.09 -22.26 0.77
CA MET A 135 4.97 -21.77 -0.29
C MET A 135 5.52 -20.38 0.05
N LYS A 136 6.67 -20.05 -0.50
CA LYS A 136 7.19 -18.69 -0.52
C LYS A 136 6.27 -17.78 -1.34
N MET A 137 6.21 -16.49 -1.02
CA MET A 137 5.41 -15.52 -1.78
C MET A 137 5.76 -15.51 -3.27
N ILE A 138 7.06 -15.58 -3.61
CA ILE A 138 7.49 -15.66 -5.01
C ILE A 138 6.97 -16.91 -5.72
N GLN A 139 6.93 -18.06 -5.04
CA GLN A 139 6.43 -19.31 -5.63
C GLN A 139 4.93 -19.24 -5.95
N THR A 140 4.16 -18.47 -5.19
CA THR A 140 2.73 -18.21 -5.53
C THR A 140 2.61 -17.42 -6.84
N ALA A 141 3.50 -16.46 -7.08
CA ALA A 141 3.55 -15.71 -8.34
C ALA A 141 4.03 -16.57 -9.50
N GLU A 142 5.06 -17.40 -9.31
CA GLU A 142 5.53 -18.38 -10.31
C GLU A 142 4.41 -19.36 -10.72
N ALA A 143 3.57 -19.78 -9.78
CA ALA A 143 2.44 -20.66 -10.08
C ALA A 143 1.41 -19.95 -10.99
N VAL A 144 1.08 -18.70 -10.71
CA VAL A 144 0.18 -17.88 -11.55
C VAL A 144 0.82 -17.62 -12.92
N ALA A 145 2.13 -17.35 -12.96
CA ALA A 145 2.84 -17.14 -14.23
C ALA A 145 2.74 -18.35 -15.16
N ARG A 146 2.97 -19.57 -14.63
CA ARG A 146 2.81 -20.81 -15.39
C ARG A 146 1.39 -21.00 -15.92
N GLU A 147 0.38 -20.76 -15.09
CA GLU A 147 -1.05 -20.90 -15.47
C GLU A 147 -1.48 -19.88 -16.53
N ALA A 148 -0.94 -18.66 -16.48
CA ALA A 148 -1.26 -17.59 -17.41
C ALA A 148 -0.36 -17.53 -18.65
N GLY A 149 0.62 -18.47 -18.76
CA GLY A 149 1.59 -18.48 -19.86
C GLY A 149 2.41 -17.20 -19.93
N ILE A 150 2.83 -16.65 -18.77
CA ILE A 150 3.64 -15.44 -18.69
C ILE A 150 5.11 -15.82 -18.82
N THR A 151 5.84 -15.05 -19.63
CA THR A 151 7.26 -15.30 -19.87
C THR A 151 8.18 -14.39 -19.07
N ARG A 152 9.46 -14.73 -19.01
CA ARG A 152 10.49 -13.91 -18.41
C ARG A 152 10.60 -12.54 -19.10
N GLU A 153 10.56 -12.53 -20.41
CA GLU A 153 10.69 -11.34 -21.24
C GLU A 153 9.52 -10.37 -20.99
N GLU A 154 8.29 -10.88 -20.81
CA GLU A 154 7.15 -10.07 -20.40
C GLU A 154 7.38 -9.43 -19.02
N CYS A 155 7.91 -10.18 -18.06
CA CYS A 155 8.20 -9.67 -16.72
C CYS A 155 9.29 -8.58 -16.75
N ASP A 156 10.38 -8.80 -17.50
CA ASP A 156 11.47 -7.83 -17.63
C ASP A 156 11.00 -6.56 -18.36
N ALA A 157 10.15 -6.68 -19.39
CA ALA A 157 9.58 -5.54 -20.10
C ALA A 157 8.68 -4.69 -19.20
N VAL A 158 7.85 -5.34 -18.37
CA VAL A 158 7.01 -4.63 -17.38
C VAL A 158 7.88 -3.97 -16.31
N ALA A 159 8.90 -4.63 -15.79
CA ALA A 159 9.81 -4.07 -14.80
C ALA A 159 10.52 -2.80 -15.34
N LEU A 160 11.03 -2.86 -16.56
CA LEU A 160 11.65 -1.70 -17.23
C LEU A 160 10.64 -0.56 -17.38
N ARG A 161 9.43 -0.87 -17.86
CA ARG A 161 8.37 0.14 -18.03
C ARG A 161 8.00 0.82 -16.70
N ARG A 162 7.90 0.08 -15.59
CA ARG A 162 7.62 0.66 -14.27
C ARG A 162 8.73 1.59 -13.79
N TYR A 163 9.98 1.25 -14.10
CA TYR A 163 11.11 2.14 -13.80
C TYR A 163 11.06 3.43 -14.63
N GLU A 164 10.79 3.36 -15.93
CA GLU A 164 10.60 4.54 -16.78
C GLU A 164 9.48 5.44 -16.26
N GLN A 165 8.33 4.85 -15.89
CA GLN A 165 7.20 5.58 -15.30
C GLN A 165 7.56 6.21 -13.94
N TYR A 166 8.42 5.57 -13.15
CA TYR A 166 8.93 6.19 -11.93
C TYR A 166 9.81 7.40 -12.21
N LEU A 167 10.62 7.38 -13.27
CA LEU A 167 11.40 8.54 -13.68
C LEU A 167 10.50 9.72 -14.08
N ASP A 168 9.33 9.46 -14.68
CA ASP A 168 8.32 10.51 -14.96
C ASP A 168 7.84 11.18 -13.66
N ALA A 169 7.71 10.43 -12.55
CA ALA A 169 7.35 10.99 -11.25
C ALA A 169 8.43 11.91 -10.66
N LEU A 170 9.69 11.70 -11.05
CA LEU A 170 10.83 12.52 -10.62
C LEU A 170 11.03 13.77 -11.50
N ALA A 171 10.37 13.85 -12.63
CA ALA A 171 10.49 14.97 -13.55
C ALA A 171 10.11 16.30 -12.86
N ASN A 172 10.70 17.40 -13.33
CA ASN A 172 10.45 18.75 -12.84
C ASN A 172 10.60 18.85 -11.29
N ASP A 173 11.73 18.37 -10.78
CA ASP A 173 12.03 18.37 -9.35
C ASP A 173 10.95 17.64 -8.52
N ARG A 174 10.61 16.44 -8.94
CA ARG A 174 9.61 15.58 -8.30
C ARG A 174 8.21 16.22 -8.21
N ALA A 175 7.82 16.98 -9.21
CA ALA A 175 6.57 17.75 -9.19
C ALA A 175 5.35 16.86 -8.91
N PHE A 176 5.31 15.62 -9.44
CA PHE A 176 4.24 14.69 -9.15
C PHE A 176 4.27 14.21 -7.69
N GLN A 177 5.42 13.77 -7.19
CA GLN A 177 5.56 13.27 -5.83
C GLN A 177 5.25 14.33 -4.77
N LYS A 178 5.65 15.59 -5.01
CA LYS A 178 5.38 16.73 -4.11
C LYS A 178 3.89 17.04 -3.95
N ARG A 179 3.01 16.49 -4.79
CA ARG A 179 1.56 16.65 -4.66
C ARG A 179 0.99 15.86 -3.48
N TYR A 180 1.59 14.72 -3.13
CA TYR A 180 1.08 13.83 -2.09
C TYR A 180 2.11 13.42 -1.02
N MET A 181 3.40 13.52 -1.29
CA MET A 181 4.43 13.21 -0.30
C MET A 181 4.61 14.36 0.68
N PHE A 182 4.79 14.01 1.94
CA PHE A 182 5.09 14.96 3.02
C PHE A 182 6.36 14.52 3.75
N PRO A 183 7.28 15.46 4.07
CA PRO A 183 8.56 15.12 4.69
C PRO A 183 8.42 14.40 6.02
N ALA A 184 9.11 13.28 6.18
CA ALA A 184 9.18 12.54 7.43
C ALA A 184 10.42 12.95 8.24
N GLU A 185 10.24 13.24 9.53
CA GLU A 185 11.36 13.51 10.44
C GLU A 185 11.75 12.22 11.16
N VAL A 186 12.88 11.66 10.79
CA VAL A 186 13.39 10.40 11.33
C VAL A 186 14.54 10.67 12.30
N ARG A 187 14.34 10.33 13.56
CA ARG A 187 15.37 10.46 14.59
C ARG A 187 16.35 9.32 14.51
N ILE A 188 17.59 9.59 14.14
CA ILE A 188 18.65 8.56 14.07
C ILE A 188 19.54 8.55 15.32
N SER A 189 19.52 9.61 16.12
CA SER A 189 20.16 9.66 17.45
C SER A 189 19.52 10.74 18.32
N LYS A 190 19.97 10.85 19.57
CA LYS A 190 19.51 11.93 20.48
C LYS A 190 19.71 13.35 19.92
N LYS A 191 20.73 13.53 19.04
CA LYS A 191 21.13 14.84 18.51
C LYS A 191 20.89 15.00 17.01
N LYS A 192 20.50 13.95 16.28
CA LYS A 192 20.39 13.98 14.83
C LYS A 192 19.02 13.49 14.35
N VAL A 193 18.35 14.36 13.62
CA VAL A 193 17.11 14.07 12.88
C VAL A 193 17.43 14.20 11.40
N LEU A 194 16.97 13.26 10.60
CA LEU A 194 16.97 13.33 9.14
C LEU A 194 15.58 13.75 8.67
N ILE A 195 15.55 14.58 7.65
CA ILE A 195 14.32 14.88 6.91
C ILE A 195 14.35 14.01 5.65
N ILE A 196 13.38 13.12 5.54
CA ILE A 196 13.23 12.23 4.39
C ILE A 196 12.10 12.80 3.52
N GLU A 197 12.44 13.23 2.32
CA GLU A 197 11.53 13.87 1.38
C GLU A 197 11.32 13.07 0.09
N GLU A 198 12.11 12.04 -0.12
CA GLU A 198 12.14 11.26 -1.35
C GLU A 198 12.27 9.76 -1.06
N ASP A 199 12.03 8.95 -2.06
CA ASP A 199 12.23 7.52 -1.96
C ASP A 199 13.70 7.18 -1.87
N GLU A 200 14.04 6.21 -1.02
CA GLU A 200 15.38 5.67 -0.87
C GLU A 200 15.44 4.23 -1.41
N GLY A 201 16.63 3.78 -1.78
CA GLY A 201 16.85 2.39 -2.18
C GLY A 201 16.38 2.04 -3.59
N ILE A 202 16.15 3.03 -4.45
CA ILE A 202 15.77 2.79 -5.85
C ILE A 202 16.97 2.28 -6.64
N THR A 203 16.81 1.13 -7.28
CA THR A 203 17.83 0.56 -8.17
C THR A 203 17.49 0.88 -9.63
N PRO A 204 18.39 1.58 -10.36
CA PRO A 204 18.21 1.82 -11.78
C PRO A 204 18.05 0.51 -12.57
N SER A 205 17.07 0.46 -13.46
CA SER A 205 16.80 -0.71 -14.31
C SER A 205 17.13 -0.39 -15.76
N THR A 206 17.86 -1.30 -16.42
CA THR A 206 18.11 -1.28 -17.85
C THR A 206 17.71 -2.63 -18.47
N LYS A 207 17.47 -2.65 -19.76
CA LYS A 207 17.11 -3.88 -20.47
C LYS A 207 18.20 -4.97 -20.33
N GLU A 208 19.45 -4.57 -20.49
CA GLU A 208 20.62 -5.45 -20.35
C GLU A 208 20.81 -5.91 -18.91
N GLY A 209 20.62 -5.01 -17.95
CA GLY A 209 20.72 -5.32 -16.52
C GLY A 209 19.66 -6.34 -16.08
N LEU A 210 18.41 -6.14 -16.49
CA LEU A 210 17.32 -7.08 -16.21
C LEU A 210 17.56 -8.45 -16.84
N ALA A 211 17.96 -8.50 -18.11
CA ALA A 211 18.23 -9.76 -18.81
C ALA A 211 19.39 -10.55 -18.19
N ALA A 212 20.36 -9.89 -17.56
CA ALA A 212 21.50 -10.54 -16.91
C ALA A 212 21.18 -11.15 -15.54
N LEU A 213 20.04 -10.79 -14.92
CA LEU A 213 19.64 -11.33 -13.61
C LEU A 213 19.28 -12.81 -13.71
N LYS A 214 19.65 -13.57 -12.70
CA LYS A 214 19.22 -14.97 -12.58
C LYS A 214 17.84 -15.05 -11.94
N PRO A 215 17.03 -16.06 -12.30
CA PRO A 215 15.80 -16.35 -11.57
C PRO A 215 16.08 -16.57 -10.08
N VAL A 216 15.13 -16.16 -9.23
CA VAL A 216 15.23 -16.37 -7.77
C VAL A 216 14.97 -17.82 -7.40
N GLU A 217 13.99 -18.46 -8.03
CA GLU A 217 13.76 -19.90 -7.91
C GLU A 217 14.44 -20.64 -9.07
N PRO A 218 14.99 -21.85 -8.86
CA PRO A 218 15.81 -22.55 -9.87
C PRO A 218 15.16 -22.72 -11.24
N ASP A 219 13.86 -23.02 -11.27
CA ASP A 219 13.08 -23.21 -12.49
C ASP A 219 12.06 -22.09 -12.73
N GLY A 220 12.30 -20.92 -12.11
CA GLY A 220 11.42 -19.76 -12.16
C GLY A 220 11.75 -18.82 -13.31
N ILE A 221 10.85 -17.88 -13.52
CA ILE A 221 11.01 -16.76 -14.47
C ILE A 221 11.24 -15.42 -13.76
N LEU A 222 10.88 -15.33 -12.48
CA LEU A 222 10.97 -14.09 -11.71
C LEU A 222 12.38 -13.85 -11.18
N THR A 223 12.82 -12.61 -11.28
CA THR A 223 14.11 -12.13 -10.79
C THR A 223 13.93 -11.04 -9.76
N TYR A 224 15.00 -10.65 -9.09
CA TYR A 224 14.98 -9.47 -8.21
C TYR A 224 14.60 -8.16 -8.92
N GLY A 225 14.78 -8.05 -10.24
CA GLY A 225 14.34 -6.90 -11.03
C GLY A 225 12.84 -6.87 -11.32
N ALA A 226 12.17 -8.02 -11.25
CA ALA A 226 10.74 -8.16 -11.54
C ALA A 226 9.87 -8.36 -10.28
N GLN A 227 10.41 -8.02 -9.11
CA GLN A 227 9.73 -8.05 -7.82
C GLN A 227 10.01 -6.81 -6.99
N THR A 228 9.12 -6.52 -6.04
CA THR A 228 9.28 -5.45 -5.06
C THR A 228 10.35 -5.79 -4.01
N HIS A 229 10.73 -4.81 -3.21
CA HIS A 229 11.60 -4.97 -2.05
C HIS A 229 10.93 -4.39 -0.78
N PRO A 230 11.27 -4.87 0.42
CA PRO A 230 10.79 -4.30 1.67
C PRO A 230 11.19 -2.82 1.79
N ALA A 231 10.26 -2.01 2.30
CA ALA A 231 10.49 -0.59 2.56
C ALA A 231 9.83 -0.19 3.88
N ASP A 232 10.12 1.01 4.34
CA ASP A 232 9.45 1.66 5.46
C ASP A 232 8.54 2.77 4.94
N GLY A 233 7.39 3.00 5.58
CA GLY A 233 6.52 4.08 5.15
C GLY A 233 5.34 4.31 6.06
N ASN A 234 4.69 5.45 5.83
CA ASN A 234 3.39 5.74 6.36
C ASN A 234 2.56 6.48 5.31
N CYS A 235 1.26 6.40 5.42
CA CYS A 235 0.33 7.20 4.64
C CYS A 235 -0.91 7.54 5.47
N GLY A 236 -1.65 8.58 5.05
CA GLY A 236 -2.86 8.98 5.74
C GLY A 236 -3.88 9.63 4.82
N PHE A 237 -5.15 9.47 5.20
CA PHE A 237 -6.28 10.05 4.49
C PHE A 237 -7.28 10.62 5.48
N ILE A 238 -7.80 11.82 5.20
CA ILE A 238 -9.05 12.29 5.77
C ILE A 238 -10.17 11.75 4.89
N ILE A 239 -11.08 11.00 5.48
CA ILE A 239 -12.32 10.55 4.84
C ILE A 239 -13.46 11.25 5.56
N THR A 240 -14.35 11.90 4.79
CA THR A 240 -15.37 12.74 5.38
C THR A 240 -16.60 12.88 4.46
N THR A 241 -17.67 13.52 4.96
CA THR A 241 -18.82 13.88 4.13
C THR A 241 -18.42 14.83 3.01
N ARG A 242 -19.21 14.87 1.94
CA ARG A 242 -18.93 15.73 0.78
C ARG A 242 -18.89 17.20 1.12
N GLU A 243 -19.77 17.64 1.99
CA GLU A 243 -19.86 19.02 2.46
C GLU A 243 -18.60 19.41 3.23
N LYS A 244 -18.19 18.55 4.15
CA LYS A 244 -16.99 18.76 4.96
C LYS A 244 -15.72 18.69 4.13
N ALA A 245 -15.65 17.80 3.12
CA ALA A 245 -14.55 17.73 2.20
C ALA A 245 -14.30 19.05 1.47
N LYS A 246 -15.37 19.74 1.03
CA LYS A 246 -15.27 21.06 0.40
C LYS A 246 -14.75 22.13 1.35
N GLU A 247 -15.15 22.08 2.62
CA GLU A 247 -14.66 23.03 3.64
C GLU A 247 -13.18 22.84 3.95
N LEU A 248 -12.71 21.59 3.98
CA LEU A 248 -11.34 21.23 4.36
C LEU A 248 -10.36 21.26 3.18
N SER A 249 -10.86 21.21 1.95
CA SER A 249 -10.02 21.11 0.75
C SER A 249 -9.26 22.41 0.47
N ALA A 250 -8.01 22.30 0.11
CA ALA A 250 -7.23 23.42 -0.45
C ALA A 250 -7.70 23.83 -1.86
N ASP A 251 -8.40 22.93 -2.57
CA ASP A 251 -9.03 23.19 -3.87
C ASP A 251 -10.47 22.63 -3.85
N PRO A 252 -11.45 23.41 -3.38
CA PRO A 252 -12.86 22.98 -3.30
C PRO A 252 -13.52 22.66 -4.65
N ALA A 253 -12.89 23.04 -5.75
CA ALA A 253 -13.35 22.67 -7.09
C ALA A 253 -13.08 21.21 -7.44
N LYS A 254 -12.21 20.53 -6.71
CA LYS A 254 -11.93 19.11 -6.86
C LYS A 254 -12.84 18.28 -5.97
N ASP A 255 -13.67 17.46 -6.61
CA ASP A 255 -14.59 16.54 -5.92
C ASP A 255 -14.02 15.11 -6.00
N ILE A 256 -13.42 14.63 -4.91
CA ILE A 256 -12.81 13.32 -4.83
C ILE A 256 -13.75 12.37 -4.08
N LYS A 257 -14.17 11.28 -4.73
CA LYS A 257 -15.14 10.33 -4.18
C LYS A 257 -14.59 8.91 -4.16
N ILE A 258 -14.86 8.21 -3.08
CA ILE A 258 -14.79 6.75 -3.03
C ILE A 258 -16.09 6.24 -3.67
N VAL A 259 -15.97 5.41 -4.73
CA VAL A 259 -17.12 4.97 -5.50
C VAL A 259 -17.54 3.55 -5.13
N SER A 260 -16.58 2.65 -5.00
CA SER A 260 -16.85 1.26 -4.64
C SER A 260 -15.61 0.56 -4.11
N TYR A 261 -15.86 -0.56 -3.47
CA TYR A 261 -14.82 -1.46 -2.97
C TYR A 261 -15.14 -2.90 -3.40
N GLY A 262 -14.09 -3.66 -3.68
CA GLY A 262 -14.15 -5.08 -3.94
C GLY A 262 -13.07 -5.83 -3.18
N PHE A 263 -13.36 -7.06 -2.83
CA PHE A 263 -12.42 -7.95 -2.16
C PHE A 263 -12.50 -9.35 -2.75
N SER A 264 -11.45 -10.12 -2.54
CA SER A 264 -11.41 -11.48 -3.04
C SER A 264 -10.57 -12.39 -2.14
N ARG A 265 -10.81 -13.67 -2.27
CA ARG A 265 -9.87 -14.73 -1.91
C ARG A 265 -9.84 -15.73 -3.06
N VAL A 266 -8.64 -16.09 -3.50
CA VAL A 266 -8.44 -17.03 -4.61
C VAL A 266 -7.97 -18.39 -4.13
N GLY A 267 -7.72 -19.31 -5.06
CA GLY A 267 -7.23 -20.65 -4.75
C GLY A 267 -5.88 -20.61 -4.02
N LYS A 268 -5.61 -21.69 -3.28
CA LYS A 268 -4.39 -21.88 -2.48
C LYS A 268 -3.13 -21.57 -3.30
N ALA A 269 -2.26 -20.75 -2.72
CA ALA A 269 -1.00 -20.34 -3.32
C ALA A 269 -1.14 -19.69 -4.72
N ARG A 270 -2.14 -18.79 -4.88
CA ARG A 270 -2.42 -18.04 -6.13
C ARG A 270 -2.54 -16.54 -5.88
N MET A 271 -1.81 -16.03 -4.90
CA MET A 271 -1.90 -14.63 -4.45
C MET A 271 -1.86 -13.62 -5.60
N ALA A 272 -0.98 -13.80 -6.60
CA ALA A 272 -0.85 -12.87 -7.72
C ALA A 272 -2.11 -12.78 -8.62
N ALA A 273 -3.04 -13.72 -8.52
CA ALA A 273 -4.31 -13.68 -9.25
C ALA A 273 -5.43 -12.93 -8.51
N ALA A 274 -5.27 -12.68 -7.21
CA ALA A 274 -6.33 -12.10 -6.37
C ALA A 274 -6.80 -10.68 -6.76
N PRO A 275 -5.99 -9.80 -7.36
CA PRO A 275 -6.45 -8.49 -7.80
C PRO A 275 -7.59 -8.55 -8.83
N VAL A 276 -7.63 -9.58 -9.67
CA VAL A 276 -8.64 -9.71 -10.75
C VAL A 276 -10.06 -9.80 -10.19
N PRO A 277 -10.44 -10.82 -9.41
CA PRO A 277 -11.81 -10.91 -8.88
C PRO A 277 -12.17 -9.77 -7.92
N ALA A 278 -11.20 -9.18 -7.22
CA ALA A 278 -11.43 -7.98 -6.42
C ALA A 278 -11.81 -6.77 -7.29
N ALA A 279 -11.10 -6.56 -8.40
CA ALA A 279 -11.39 -5.50 -9.36
C ALA A 279 -12.74 -5.71 -10.06
N GLU A 280 -13.04 -6.95 -10.48
CA GLU A 280 -14.35 -7.30 -11.08
C GLU A 280 -15.50 -7.01 -10.12
N MET A 281 -15.36 -7.34 -8.82
CA MET A 281 -16.35 -7.00 -7.81
C MET A 281 -16.51 -5.48 -7.65
N ALA A 282 -15.42 -4.73 -7.55
CA ALA A 282 -15.48 -3.28 -7.41
C ALA A 282 -16.17 -2.62 -8.62
N LEU A 283 -15.81 -3.04 -9.84
CA LEU A 283 -16.44 -2.58 -11.08
C LEU A 283 -17.93 -2.90 -11.12
N LYS A 284 -18.31 -4.13 -10.77
CA LYS A 284 -19.71 -4.56 -10.70
C LYS A 284 -20.50 -3.71 -9.70
N ASN A 285 -19.95 -3.49 -8.51
CA ASN A 285 -20.61 -2.69 -7.46
C ASN A 285 -20.80 -1.22 -7.90
N ALA A 286 -19.88 -0.70 -8.71
CA ALA A 286 -19.97 0.65 -9.28
C ALA A 286 -20.86 0.73 -10.53
N GLY A 287 -21.26 -0.39 -11.14
CA GLY A 287 -21.93 -0.41 -12.45
C GLY A 287 -21.02 0.06 -13.60
N LEU A 288 -19.71 -0.16 -13.47
CA LEU A 288 -18.69 0.31 -14.41
C LEU A 288 -17.96 -0.87 -15.06
N ASN A 289 -17.23 -0.56 -16.12
CA ASN A 289 -16.33 -1.48 -16.82
C ASN A 289 -14.89 -0.98 -16.74
N VAL A 290 -13.92 -1.85 -17.01
CA VAL A 290 -12.50 -1.47 -17.03
C VAL A 290 -12.21 -0.33 -18.04
N LYS A 291 -12.96 -0.26 -19.13
CA LYS A 291 -12.83 0.79 -20.17
C LYS A 291 -13.24 2.19 -19.68
N ASP A 292 -14.00 2.29 -18.62
CA ASP A 292 -14.42 3.56 -18.01
C ASP A 292 -13.30 4.16 -17.13
N MET A 293 -12.26 3.38 -16.83
CA MET A 293 -11.12 3.83 -16.02
C MET A 293 -10.16 4.68 -16.85
N LYS A 294 -9.89 5.90 -16.39
CA LYS A 294 -8.84 6.77 -16.95
C LYS A 294 -7.44 6.43 -16.44
N ALA A 295 -7.36 5.83 -15.27
CA ALA A 295 -6.11 5.35 -14.68
C ALA A 295 -6.34 4.06 -13.90
N ILE A 296 -5.39 3.13 -13.97
CA ILE A 296 -5.35 1.91 -13.18
C ILE A 296 -3.99 1.85 -12.50
N LYS A 297 -4.00 1.68 -11.17
CA LYS A 297 -2.79 1.48 -10.38
C LYS A 297 -2.90 0.24 -9.53
N THR A 298 -1.81 -0.50 -9.43
CA THR A 298 -1.79 -1.76 -8.69
C THR A 298 -0.70 -1.79 -7.63
N HIS A 299 -0.97 -2.51 -6.55
CA HIS A 299 0.10 -3.11 -5.79
C HIS A 299 0.60 -4.34 -6.56
N ASN A 300 1.83 -4.26 -7.02
CA ASN A 300 2.46 -5.27 -7.86
C ASN A 300 3.77 -5.79 -7.23
N PRO A 301 3.68 -6.66 -6.19
CA PRO A 301 4.89 -7.24 -5.61
C PRO A 301 5.71 -8.03 -6.63
N PHE A 302 5.09 -8.50 -7.70
CA PHE A 302 5.73 -9.17 -8.83
C PHE A 302 5.14 -8.64 -10.14
N ALA A 303 5.93 -8.62 -11.21
CA ALA A 303 5.46 -8.24 -12.56
C ALA A 303 4.28 -9.11 -13.02
N VAL A 304 4.21 -10.34 -12.56
CA VAL A 304 3.12 -11.29 -12.82
C VAL A 304 1.75 -10.74 -12.41
N ASN A 305 1.66 -9.97 -11.31
CA ASN A 305 0.40 -9.38 -10.87
C ASN A 305 -0.21 -8.49 -11.96
N ASP A 306 0.60 -7.59 -12.52
CA ASP A 306 0.17 -6.66 -13.56
C ASP A 306 -0.18 -7.39 -14.85
N ILE A 307 0.69 -8.30 -15.30
CA ILE A 307 0.53 -9.04 -16.55
C ILE A 307 -0.71 -9.93 -16.49
N ASN A 308 -0.89 -10.67 -15.40
CA ASN A 308 -2.07 -11.52 -15.21
C ASN A 308 -3.37 -10.70 -15.20
N MET A 309 -3.38 -9.56 -14.48
CA MET A 309 -4.54 -8.67 -14.44
C MET A 309 -4.86 -8.11 -15.82
N ALA A 310 -3.87 -7.59 -16.54
CA ALA A 310 -4.04 -7.04 -17.87
C ALA A 310 -4.56 -8.08 -18.88
N LYS A 311 -3.99 -9.30 -18.87
CA LYS A 311 -4.46 -10.42 -19.72
C LYS A 311 -5.92 -10.81 -19.39
N LYS A 312 -6.28 -10.93 -18.11
CA LYS A 312 -7.63 -11.35 -17.69
C LYS A 312 -8.69 -10.27 -17.92
N MET A 313 -8.36 -9.01 -17.74
CA MET A 313 -9.30 -7.90 -17.88
C MET A 313 -9.23 -7.21 -19.25
N ASN A 314 -8.37 -7.70 -20.16
CA ASN A 314 -8.21 -7.27 -21.54
C ASN A 314 -7.88 -5.77 -21.71
N PHE A 315 -6.74 -5.35 -21.12
CA PHE A 315 -6.16 -4.03 -21.34
C PHE A 315 -4.64 -4.10 -21.49
N ASP A 316 -4.01 -3.02 -21.94
CA ASP A 316 -2.56 -2.97 -22.13
C ASP A 316 -1.84 -2.79 -20.78
N VAL A 317 -1.00 -3.75 -20.40
CA VAL A 317 -0.19 -3.70 -19.18
C VAL A 317 0.77 -2.51 -19.15
N MET A 318 1.20 -1.98 -20.29
CA MET A 318 2.13 -0.87 -20.37
C MET A 318 1.47 0.49 -20.08
N TRP A 319 0.14 0.57 -20.16
CA TRP A 319 -0.65 1.77 -19.90
C TRP A 319 -0.88 2.05 -18.40
N MET A 320 -0.95 1.01 -17.57
CA MET A 320 -1.21 1.16 -16.13
C MET A 320 0.03 1.58 -15.33
N ASN A 321 -0.16 2.01 -14.08
CA ASN A 321 0.89 2.38 -13.13
C ASN A 321 1.77 3.58 -13.58
N ASN A 322 1.19 4.57 -14.23
CA ASN A 322 1.91 5.81 -14.53
C ASN A 322 2.50 6.41 -13.24
N TYR A 323 3.65 7.07 -13.35
CA TYR A 323 4.42 7.59 -12.22
C TYR A 323 5.02 6.53 -11.29
N GLY A 324 5.09 5.26 -11.73
CA GLY A 324 5.73 4.16 -11.01
C GLY A 324 4.78 3.31 -10.16
N SER A 325 5.36 2.35 -9.46
CA SER A 325 4.63 1.38 -8.68
C SER A 325 5.47 0.83 -7.53
N SER A 326 4.83 0.09 -6.62
CA SER A 326 5.50 -0.56 -5.48
C SER A 326 6.63 -1.50 -5.86
N MET A 327 6.65 -2.01 -7.09
CA MET A 327 7.79 -2.79 -7.61
C MET A 327 9.09 -1.99 -7.61
N ILE A 328 9.02 -0.67 -7.83
CA ILE A 328 10.18 0.21 -7.95
C ILE A 328 10.51 0.91 -6.64
N TYR A 329 9.51 1.56 -6.01
CA TYR A 329 9.75 2.34 -4.79
C TYR A 329 9.62 1.53 -3.50
N GLY A 330 9.39 0.22 -3.61
CA GLY A 330 9.34 -0.67 -2.46
C GLY A 330 7.96 -0.84 -1.84
N HIS A 331 7.90 -1.74 -0.87
CA HIS A 331 6.67 -2.24 -0.28
C HIS A 331 6.69 -2.15 1.26
N PRO A 332 6.20 -1.04 1.83
CA PRO A 332 6.06 -0.90 3.28
C PRO A 332 4.82 -1.63 3.85
N GLN A 333 4.33 -2.67 3.19
CA GLN A 333 3.17 -3.47 3.61
C GLN A 333 1.87 -2.65 3.73
N GLY A 334 1.37 -2.41 4.94
CA GLY A 334 0.10 -1.71 5.18
C GLY A 334 -0.06 -0.36 4.47
N PRO A 335 0.93 0.53 4.47
CA PRO A 335 0.89 1.82 3.76
C PRO A 335 0.86 1.73 2.23
N THR A 336 1.25 0.61 1.63
CA THR A 336 1.49 0.50 0.18
C THR A 336 0.26 0.87 -0.65
N ALA A 337 -0.89 0.25 -0.36
CA ALA A 337 -2.12 0.56 -1.09
C ALA A 337 -2.51 2.04 -0.94
N GLY A 338 -2.25 2.65 0.21
CA GLY A 338 -2.55 4.06 0.45
C GLY A 338 -1.72 4.98 -0.44
N ARG A 339 -0.40 4.77 -0.53
CA ARG A 339 0.43 5.52 -1.48
C ARG A 339 -0.10 5.42 -2.91
N ILE A 340 -0.40 4.20 -3.35
CA ILE A 340 -0.88 3.94 -4.71
C ILE A 340 -2.24 4.63 -4.96
N ILE A 341 -3.14 4.64 -3.97
CA ILE A 341 -4.42 5.34 -4.06
C ILE A 341 -4.22 6.87 -4.09
N ALA A 342 -3.28 7.42 -3.32
CA ALA A 342 -2.94 8.83 -3.39
C ALA A 342 -2.39 9.21 -4.78
N GLU A 343 -1.48 8.42 -5.33
CA GLU A 343 -0.96 8.60 -6.68
C GLU A 343 -2.07 8.49 -7.74
N LEU A 344 -3.01 7.55 -7.58
CA LEU A 344 -4.16 7.40 -8.48
C LEU A 344 -5.04 8.68 -8.48
N ILE A 345 -5.33 9.22 -7.30
CA ILE A 345 -6.10 10.46 -7.16
C ILE A 345 -5.38 11.62 -7.85
N GLU A 346 -4.08 11.79 -7.61
CA GLU A 346 -3.30 12.88 -8.19
C GLU A 346 -3.14 12.74 -9.71
N GLU A 347 -2.99 11.51 -10.22
CA GLU A 347 -3.02 11.26 -11.66
C GLU A 347 -4.36 11.68 -12.28
N LEU A 348 -5.49 11.30 -11.66
CA LEU A 348 -6.80 11.71 -12.14
C LEU A 348 -6.99 13.22 -12.10
N VAL A 349 -6.45 13.92 -11.10
CA VAL A 349 -6.47 15.39 -11.04
C VAL A 349 -5.73 15.99 -12.26
N LEU A 350 -4.56 15.44 -12.60
CA LEU A 350 -3.78 15.89 -13.76
C LEU A 350 -4.47 15.57 -15.11
N LEU A 351 -5.23 14.48 -15.17
CA LEU A 351 -6.03 14.09 -16.34
C LEU A 351 -7.35 14.86 -16.48
N GLY A 352 -7.62 15.82 -15.59
CA GLY A 352 -8.86 16.62 -15.62
C GLY A 352 -10.08 15.87 -15.07
N GLY A 353 -9.88 14.86 -14.24
CA GLY A 353 -10.93 14.08 -13.59
C GLY A 353 -11.28 12.79 -14.33
N GLY A 354 -12.14 11.98 -13.71
CA GLY A 354 -12.62 10.69 -14.21
C GLY A 354 -12.57 9.59 -13.17
N TYR A 355 -12.86 8.36 -13.59
CA TYR A 355 -12.75 7.17 -12.73
C TYR A 355 -11.34 6.60 -12.76
N GLY A 356 -10.88 6.13 -11.60
CA GLY A 356 -9.65 5.37 -11.48
C GLY A 356 -9.81 4.18 -10.55
N MET A 357 -9.00 3.16 -10.78
CA MET A 357 -9.08 1.91 -10.04
C MET A 357 -7.73 1.56 -9.41
N PHE A 358 -7.74 1.35 -8.11
CA PHE A 358 -6.68 0.62 -7.40
C PHE A 358 -7.04 -0.86 -7.36
N ALA A 359 -6.08 -1.75 -7.55
CA ALA A 359 -6.20 -3.18 -7.26
C ALA A 359 -4.89 -3.73 -6.68
N GLY A 360 -4.99 -4.60 -5.68
CA GLY A 360 -3.81 -5.19 -5.04
C GLY A 360 -4.08 -6.57 -4.50
N CYS A 361 -3.04 -7.40 -4.49
CA CYS A 361 -3.05 -8.65 -3.74
C CYS A 361 -2.60 -8.43 -2.30
N ALA A 362 -2.89 -9.38 -1.45
CA ALA A 362 -2.42 -9.45 -0.08
C ALA A 362 -2.15 -10.90 0.31
N ALA A 363 -1.23 -11.10 1.25
CA ALA A 363 -0.87 -12.41 1.78
C ALA A 363 -2.12 -13.19 2.25
N GLY A 364 -2.07 -14.53 2.14
CA GLY A 364 -3.22 -15.42 2.38
C GLY A 364 -4.15 -15.53 1.18
N ASP A 365 -3.63 -15.33 -0.04
CA ASP A 365 -4.36 -15.45 -1.31
C ASP A 365 -5.55 -14.50 -1.43
N THR A 366 -5.44 -13.30 -0.84
CA THR A 366 -6.50 -12.30 -0.82
C THR A 366 -6.19 -11.11 -1.73
N GLY A 367 -7.21 -10.34 -2.05
CA GLY A 367 -7.09 -9.11 -2.83
C GLY A 367 -8.11 -8.07 -2.44
N ALA A 368 -7.80 -6.81 -2.73
CA ALA A 368 -8.73 -5.70 -2.62
C ALA A 368 -8.61 -4.75 -3.81
N SER A 369 -9.72 -4.09 -4.12
CA SER A 369 -9.80 -3.06 -5.14
C SER A 369 -10.65 -1.90 -4.66
N LEU A 370 -10.28 -0.69 -5.03
CA LEU A 370 -10.99 0.54 -4.71
C LEU A 370 -11.15 1.37 -5.98
N ILE A 371 -12.38 1.80 -6.28
CA ILE A 371 -12.65 2.74 -7.36
C ILE A 371 -12.86 4.11 -6.76
N VAL A 372 -12.14 5.10 -7.28
CA VAL A 372 -12.28 6.51 -6.96
C VAL A 372 -12.73 7.30 -8.18
N LYS A 373 -13.39 8.42 -7.95
CA LYS A 373 -13.72 9.40 -8.98
C LYS A 373 -13.22 10.77 -8.57
N VAL A 374 -12.57 11.45 -9.49
CA VAL A 374 -12.23 12.88 -9.41
C VAL A 374 -13.10 13.63 -10.41
N GLY A 375 -13.71 14.73 -9.99
CA GLY A 375 -14.60 15.54 -10.82
C GLY A 375 -14.50 17.01 -10.53
#